data_c9bf1d4746af5d291af27ce4db37ae8b
#
_entry.id   c9bf1d4746af5d291af27ce4db37ae8b
#
_cell.length_a   1.000
_cell.length_b   1.000
_cell.length_c   1.000
_cell.angle_alpha   90.00
_cell.angle_beta   90.00
_cell.angle_gamma   90.00
#
_symmetry.space_group_name_H-M   'P 1'
#
loop_
_entity.id
_entity.type
_entity.pdbx_description
1 polymer ?
#
loop_
_entity_poly.entity_id
_entity_poly.type
_entity_poly.pdbx_seq_one_letter_code
_entity_poly.pdbx_strand_id
1 'polypeptide(L)'
;MKILPFQIPKPTNDALIYQEDHEFEFYNQLHQHEEIQLSFIVKGEGTLLVGDSLHSYQSGDVFAIGGNLPHVFLSATGRTEKSIMYSLFFTKESFGKSFFDLEELKSTRGFFRTIENGFQALSKTKDLANHFLSLQSKSRLQRFVSLLEIIEILSKGRKRNLSNQLFKKRFSTHEGQRMRNIMDYTFSNYQNEIRIDTISDIAHMTTNAFCKYFKKRTNKTYNQFLNELRIEKACQLLLIKDKLVSEVAFETGFPNLSNFNRKFKNIKGVTPSKFRNSN
;
A
#
# COMPACT_ATOMS: atom_id res chain seq x y z
N MET A 1 -4.49 -16.35 -11.72
CA MET A 1 -4.04 -14.95 -11.91
C MET A 1 -2.69 -14.96 -12.62
N LYS A 2 -2.45 -14.15 -13.64
CA LYS A 2 -1.16 -14.10 -14.33
C LYS A 2 -0.14 -13.40 -13.44
N ILE A 3 0.99 -14.07 -13.14
CA ILE A 3 2.09 -13.47 -12.37
C ILE A 3 2.77 -12.43 -13.27
N LEU A 4 2.73 -11.16 -12.85
CA LEU A 4 3.42 -10.08 -13.54
C LEU A 4 4.88 -9.97 -13.03
N PRO A 5 5.82 -9.44 -13.83
CA PRO A 5 7.17 -9.17 -13.36
C PRO A 5 7.15 -8.18 -12.20
N PHE A 6 8.23 -8.13 -11.39
CA PHE A 6 8.30 -7.19 -10.26
C PHE A 6 8.15 -5.73 -10.73
N GLN A 7 8.79 -5.37 -11.81
CA GLN A 7 8.53 -4.12 -12.50
C GLN A 7 7.47 -4.35 -13.57
N ILE A 8 6.27 -3.84 -13.32
CA ILE A 8 5.14 -3.99 -14.26
C ILE A 8 5.32 -2.96 -15.38
N PRO A 9 5.38 -3.40 -16.64
CA PRO A 9 5.47 -2.48 -17.76
C PRO A 9 4.12 -1.79 -17.99
N LYS A 10 4.17 -0.58 -18.51
CA LYS A 10 2.99 0.17 -18.94
C LYS A 10 2.18 -0.65 -19.96
N PRO A 11 0.87 -0.87 -19.73
CA PRO A 11 0.06 -1.74 -20.58
C PRO A 11 -0.25 -1.13 -21.95
N THR A 12 -0.23 0.19 -22.06
CA THR A 12 -0.55 0.97 -23.28
C THR A 12 0.40 2.15 -23.43
N ASN A 13 0.42 2.79 -24.60
CA ASN A 13 1.17 4.04 -24.84
C ASN A 13 0.38 5.30 -24.44
N ASP A 14 -0.76 5.14 -23.74
CA ASP A 14 -1.57 6.27 -23.29
C ASP A 14 -0.82 7.10 -22.26
N ALA A 15 -0.90 8.41 -22.35
CA ALA A 15 -0.29 9.33 -21.38
C ALA A 15 -0.95 9.24 -20.01
N LEU A 16 -2.26 8.97 -19.97
CA LEU A 16 -3.09 8.73 -18.80
C LEU A 16 -3.82 7.41 -18.94
N ILE A 17 -3.63 6.49 -18.02
CA ILE A 17 -4.34 5.22 -17.96
C ILE A 17 -5.37 5.30 -16.85
N TYR A 18 -6.60 4.94 -17.15
CA TYR A 18 -7.66 4.69 -16.19
C TYR A 18 -7.93 3.20 -16.10
N GLN A 19 -8.00 2.66 -14.90
CA GLN A 19 -8.24 1.25 -14.62
C GLN A 19 -9.28 1.08 -13.53
N GLU A 20 -10.15 0.10 -13.73
CA GLU A 20 -11.11 -0.38 -12.73
C GLU A 20 -10.74 -1.83 -12.36
N ASP A 21 -10.52 -2.08 -11.10
CA ASP A 21 -10.29 -3.41 -10.57
C ASP A 21 -11.56 -3.86 -9.83
N HIS A 22 -12.15 -4.98 -10.26
CA HIS A 22 -13.34 -5.59 -9.69
C HIS A 22 -13.02 -7.04 -9.33
N GLU A 23 -12.27 -7.24 -8.25
CA GLU A 23 -11.67 -8.52 -7.89
C GLU A 23 -12.01 -8.93 -6.46
N PHE A 24 -12.09 -10.24 -6.18
CA PHE A 24 -12.18 -10.70 -4.79
C PHE A 24 -10.94 -10.33 -3.99
N GLU A 25 -9.77 -10.43 -4.62
CA GLU A 25 -8.49 -9.97 -4.11
C GLU A 25 -7.81 -9.11 -5.17
N PHE A 26 -7.36 -7.92 -4.80
CA PHE A 26 -6.51 -7.10 -5.66
C PHE A 26 -5.21 -7.84 -5.99
N TYR A 27 -4.45 -7.33 -6.97
CA TYR A 27 -3.14 -7.92 -7.29
C TYR A 27 -2.26 -7.96 -6.03
N ASN A 28 -2.05 -9.17 -5.50
CA ASN A 28 -1.50 -9.41 -4.16
C ASN A 28 0.01 -9.66 -4.12
N GLN A 29 0.73 -9.39 -5.21
CA GLN A 29 2.18 -9.53 -5.25
C GLN A 29 2.87 -8.17 -5.16
N LEU A 30 3.93 -8.08 -4.36
CA LEU A 30 4.75 -6.88 -4.28
C LEU A 30 5.31 -6.54 -5.67
N HIS A 31 5.13 -5.30 -6.10
CA HIS A 31 5.55 -4.81 -7.41
C HIS A 31 5.90 -3.33 -7.39
N GLN A 32 6.44 -2.85 -8.48
CA GLN A 32 6.63 -1.44 -8.78
C GLN A 32 6.35 -1.17 -10.26
N HIS A 33 6.04 0.05 -10.59
CA HIS A 33 5.92 0.56 -11.96
C HIS A 33 6.41 2.00 -12.02
N GLU A 34 6.67 2.51 -13.21
CA GLU A 34 7.24 3.85 -13.39
C GLU A 34 6.22 4.96 -13.12
N GLU A 35 4.94 4.66 -13.34
CA GLU A 35 3.84 5.59 -13.19
C GLU A 35 3.57 5.93 -11.72
N ILE A 36 3.13 7.16 -11.49
CA ILE A 36 2.39 7.54 -10.28
C ILE A 36 1.03 6.90 -10.37
N GLN A 37 0.59 6.27 -9.27
CA GLN A 37 -0.74 5.67 -9.15
C GLN A 37 -1.57 6.49 -8.16
N LEU A 38 -2.74 6.94 -8.62
CA LEU A 38 -3.77 7.53 -7.77
C LEU A 38 -4.91 6.54 -7.68
N SER A 39 -5.21 6.04 -6.49
CA SER A 39 -6.23 5.01 -6.29
C SER A 39 -7.29 5.43 -5.30
N PHE A 40 -8.55 5.17 -5.64
CA PHE A 40 -9.71 5.30 -4.78
C PHE A 40 -10.31 3.92 -4.51
N ILE A 41 -10.43 3.57 -3.23
CA ILE A 41 -11.09 2.34 -2.81
C ILE A 41 -12.60 2.57 -2.78
N VAL A 42 -13.29 2.13 -3.83
CA VAL A 42 -14.76 2.22 -3.92
C VAL A 42 -15.39 1.26 -2.94
N LYS A 43 -14.89 0.02 -2.92
CA LYS A 43 -15.38 -1.05 -2.04
C LYS A 43 -14.24 -1.96 -1.66
N GLY A 44 -14.14 -2.30 -0.39
CA GLY A 44 -13.13 -3.23 0.09
C GLY A 44 -12.32 -2.68 1.26
N GLU A 45 -11.57 -3.56 1.86
CA GLU A 45 -10.67 -3.27 2.98
C GLU A 45 -9.51 -4.25 2.98
N GLY A 46 -8.43 -3.89 3.63
CA GLY A 46 -7.24 -4.74 3.68
C GLY A 46 -6.02 -4.04 4.25
N THR A 47 -4.86 -4.53 3.84
CA THR A 47 -3.55 -3.98 4.23
C THR A 47 -2.81 -3.52 2.98
N LEU A 48 -2.32 -2.30 2.98
CA LEU A 48 -1.46 -1.72 1.97
C LEU A 48 -0.02 -1.67 2.49
N LEU A 49 0.89 -2.37 1.84
CA LEU A 49 2.33 -2.18 2.02
C LEU A 49 2.80 -1.15 0.99
N VAL A 50 3.46 -0.10 1.44
CA VAL A 50 4.15 0.88 0.58
C VAL A 50 5.55 1.08 1.13
N GLY A 51 6.55 0.77 0.33
CA GLY A 51 7.95 0.90 0.71
C GLY A 51 8.29 0.07 1.95
N ASP A 52 8.48 0.75 3.08
CA ASP A 52 8.86 0.15 4.35
C ASP A 52 7.70 0.07 5.38
N SER A 53 6.49 0.47 5.01
CA SER A 53 5.42 0.68 5.99
C SER A 53 4.10 0.03 5.58
N LEU A 54 3.40 -0.49 6.59
CA LEU A 54 2.10 -1.15 6.47
C LEU A 54 0.99 -0.20 6.95
N HIS A 55 -0.10 -0.17 6.20
CA HIS A 55 -1.27 0.65 6.48
C HIS A 55 -2.54 -0.16 6.26
N SER A 56 -3.55 0.02 7.10
CA SER A 56 -4.90 -0.46 6.78
C SER A 56 -5.52 0.44 5.72
N TYR A 57 -6.35 -0.14 4.85
CA TYR A 57 -7.20 0.60 3.92
C TYR A 57 -8.64 0.10 3.98
N GLN A 58 -9.57 0.98 3.64
CA GLN A 58 -11.00 0.70 3.60
C GLN A 58 -11.70 1.50 2.50
N SER A 59 -12.97 1.17 2.28
CA SER A 59 -13.82 1.93 1.34
C SER A 59 -13.83 3.42 1.69
N GLY A 60 -13.69 4.26 0.67
CA GLY A 60 -13.59 5.71 0.80
C GLY A 60 -12.16 6.26 0.87
N ASP A 61 -11.16 5.42 1.06
CA ASP A 61 -9.77 5.84 1.10
C ASP A 61 -9.24 6.21 -0.29
N VAL A 62 -8.40 7.26 -0.31
CA VAL A 62 -7.66 7.69 -1.51
C VAL A 62 -6.17 7.65 -1.23
N PHE A 63 -5.44 6.95 -2.09
CA PHE A 63 -3.99 6.80 -2.03
C PHE A 63 -3.32 7.38 -3.25
N ALA A 64 -2.15 7.98 -3.03
CA ALA A 64 -1.24 8.41 -4.08
C ALA A 64 0.09 7.70 -3.86
N ILE A 65 0.52 6.89 -4.82
CA ILE A 65 1.75 6.10 -4.76
C ILE A 65 2.70 6.63 -5.82
N GLY A 66 3.92 6.97 -5.41
CA GLY A 66 4.94 7.51 -6.29
C GLY A 66 5.48 6.48 -7.29
N GLY A 67 5.95 6.94 -8.43
CA GLY A 67 6.60 6.07 -9.40
C GLY A 67 7.80 5.31 -8.83
N ASN A 68 7.93 4.04 -9.17
CA ASN A 68 8.96 3.12 -8.69
C ASN A 68 8.96 2.88 -7.16
N LEU A 69 7.91 3.25 -6.45
CA LEU A 69 7.74 2.94 -5.03
C LEU A 69 7.12 1.53 -4.91
N PRO A 70 7.83 0.54 -4.32
CA PRO A 70 7.31 -0.80 -4.18
C PRO A 70 6.05 -0.81 -3.33
N HIS A 71 5.00 -1.50 -3.79
CA HIS A 71 3.73 -1.55 -3.08
C HIS A 71 2.93 -2.82 -3.40
N VAL A 72 1.97 -3.12 -2.53
CA VAL A 72 0.97 -4.18 -2.74
C VAL A 72 -0.27 -3.92 -1.90
N PHE A 73 -1.45 -4.12 -2.50
CA PHE A 73 -2.73 -4.13 -1.80
C PHE A 73 -3.11 -5.57 -1.46
N LEU A 74 -3.17 -5.88 -0.16
CA LEU A 74 -3.56 -7.19 0.36
C LEU A 74 -5.00 -7.10 0.85
N SER A 75 -5.95 -7.62 0.07
CA SER A 75 -7.36 -7.63 0.46
C SER A 75 -7.58 -8.47 1.71
N ALA A 76 -8.56 -8.10 2.53
CA ALA A 76 -8.99 -8.91 3.67
C ALA A 76 -9.51 -10.26 3.19
N THR A 77 -9.17 -11.33 3.91
CA THR A 77 -9.59 -12.71 3.59
C THR A 77 -11.04 -12.97 3.98
N GLY A 78 -11.66 -14.00 3.35
CA GLY A 78 -13.02 -14.45 3.71
C GLY A 78 -14.14 -13.55 3.19
N ARG A 79 -13.88 -12.68 2.21
CA ARG A 79 -14.90 -11.83 1.60
C ARG A 79 -15.77 -12.62 0.61
N THR A 80 -17.07 -12.36 0.69
CA THR A 80 -18.07 -12.90 -0.25
C THR A 80 -18.34 -11.96 -1.44
N GLU A 81 -17.90 -10.73 -1.34
CA GLU A 81 -18.13 -9.69 -2.35
C GLU A 81 -16.80 -9.17 -2.93
N LYS A 82 -16.84 -8.75 -4.19
CA LYS A 82 -15.68 -8.16 -4.86
C LYS A 82 -15.27 -6.84 -4.23
N SER A 83 -13.98 -6.64 -4.09
CA SER A 83 -13.37 -5.34 -3.83
C SER A 83 -13.32 -4.55 -5.15
N ILE A 84 -13.49 -3.23 -5.07
CA ILE A 84 -13.51 -2.34 -6.24
C ILE A 84 -12.55 -1.19 -5.99
N MET A 85 -11.62 -0.98 -6.92
CA MET A 85 -10.66 0.12 -6.89
C MET A 85 -10.61 0.81 -8.26
N TYR A 86 -10.68 2.14 -8.25
CA TYR A 86 -10.46 2.95 -9.45
C TYR A 86 -9.11 3.63 -9.37
N SER A 87 -8.32 3.49 -10.41
CA SER A 87 -6.96 4.00 -10.45
C SER A 87 -6.66 4.82 -11.70
N LEU A 88 -5.85 5.86 -11.52
CA LEU A 88 -5.23 6.64 -12.58
C LEU A 88 -3.72 6.44 -12.53
N PHE A 89 -3.11 6.19 -13.69
CA PHE A 89 -1.66 6.00 -13.82
C PHE A 89 -1.10 7.01 -14.83
N PHE A 90 -0.04 7.71 -14.44
CA PHE A 90 0.68 8.65 -15.29
C PHE A 90 2.09 8.88 -14.75
N THR A 91 2.99 9.39 -15.57
CA THR A 91 4.30 9.89 -15.12
C THR A 91 4.31 11.42 -15.14
N LYS A 92 5.27 12.05 -14.47
CA LYS A 92 5.42 13.51 -14.54
C LYS A 92 5.64 13.99 -16.00
N GLU A 93 6.26 13.15 -16.82
CA GLU A 93 6.60 13.43 -18.21
C GLU A 93 5.53 12.98 -19.22
N SER A 94 4.47 12.31 -18.78
CA SER A 94 3.42 11.76 -19.66
C SER A 94 2.78 12.77 -20.62
N PHE A 95 2.73 14.03 -20.23
CA PHE A 95 2.10 15.12 -20.98
C PHE A 95 3.14 16.09 -21.57
N GLY A 96 4.42 15.74 -21.53
CA GLY A 96 5.55 16.55 -21.93
C GLY A 96 6.45 16.96 -20.75
N LYS A 97 7.76 17.04 -20.97
CA LYS A 97 8.77 17.20 -19.90
C LYS A 97 8.55 18.42 -19.01
N SER A 98 8.00 19.52 -19.53
CA SER A 98 7.78 20.77 -18.79
C SER A 98 6.29 21.05 -18.52
N PHE A 99 5.39 20.10 -18.77
CA PHE A 99 3.96 20.33 -18.63
C PHE A 99 3.59 20.81 -17.21
N PHE A 100 4.04 20.10 -16.18
CA PHE A 100 3.74 20.45 -14.78
C PHE A 100 4.60 21.61 -14.23
N ASP A 101 5.48 22.20 -15.05
CA ASP A 101 6.26 23.39 -14.69
C ASP A 101 5.60 24.70 -15.14
N LEU A 102 4.48 24.64 -15.92
CA LEU A 102 3.67 25.77 -16.31
C LEU A 102 3.18 26.57 -15.08
N GLU A 103 3.08 27.90 -15.21
CA GLU A 103 2.62 28.75 -14.09
C GLU A 103 1.17 28.48 -13.72
N GLU A 104 0.32 28.11 -14.68
CA GLU A 104 -1.07 27.72 -14.49
C GLU A 104 -1.18 26.49 -13.59
N LEU A 105 -0.16 25.63 -13.54
CA LEU A 105 -0.10 24.42 -12.73
C LEU A 105 0.72 24.57 -11.45
N LYS A 106 1.09 25.80 -11.08
CA LYS A 106 1.88 26.10 -9.87
C LYS A 106 1.27 25.51 -8.59
N SER A 107 -0.07 25.49 -8.50
CA SER A 107 -0.80 24.90 -7.38
C SER A 107 -0.56 23.40 -7.21
N THR A 108 -0.15 22.69 -8.27
CA THR A 108 0.10 21.24 -8.27
C THR A 108 1.51 20.87 -7.79
N ARG A 109 2.44 21.80 -7.70
CA ARG A 109 3.85 21.54 -7.33
C ARG A 109 3.99 20.90 -5.96
N GLY A 110 3.06 21.17 -5.04
CA GLY A 110 3.01 20.55 -3.70
C GLY A 110 2.79 19.04 -3.74
N PHE A 111 2.01 18.56 -4.70
CA PHE A 111 1.78 17.14 -4.93
C PHE A 111 3.09 16.43 -5.32
N PHE A 112 3.82 16.94 -6.32
CA PHE A 112 5.05 16.31 -6.80
C PHE A 112 6.19 16.29 -5.78
N ARG A 113 6.20 17.19 -4.80
CA ARG A 113 7.16 17.16 -3.69
C ARG A 113 6.88 16.07 -2.66
N THR A 114 5.62 15.68 -2.51
CA THR A 114 5.19 14.73 -1.46
C THR A 114 4.98 13.31 -2.00
N ILE A 115 4.80 13.15 -3.31
CA ILE A 115 4.45 11.87 -3.93
C ILE A 115 5.55 10.81 -3.83
N GLU A 116 6.82 11.22 -3.68
CA GLU A 116 7.96 10.29 -3.62
C GLU A 116 7.85 9.27 -2.47
N ASN A 117 7.22 9.64 -1.35
CA ASN A 117 6.96 8.75 -0.22
C ASN A 117 5.60 8.04 -0.31
N GLY A 118 4.80 8.36 -1.31
CA GLY A 118 3.39 8.04 -1.32
C GLY A 118 2.63 8.68 -0.15
N PHE A 119 1.34 8.88 -0.28
CA PHE A 119 0.51 9.39 0.81
C PHE A 119 -0.94 8.95 0.69
N GLN A 120 -1.63 8.95 1.83
CA GLN A 120 -3.10 8.85 1.93
C GLN A 120 -3.69 10.25 2.11
N ALA A 121 -4.75 10.56 1.38
CA ALA A 121 -5.53 11.78 1.59
C ALA A 121 -6.35 11.66 2.89
N LEU A 122 -6.26 12.68 3.75
CA LEU A 122 -6.98 12.77 5.03
C LEU A 122 -8.07 13.85 5.04
N SER A 123 -8.23 14.57 3.94
CA SER A 123 -9.26 15.61 3.78
C SER A 123 -9.74 15.66 2.34
N LYS A 124 -10.90 16.30 2.13
CA LYS A 124 -11.52 16.40 0.79
C LYS A 124 -11.83 15.04 0.14
N THR A 125 -11.97 14.00 0.95
CA THR A 125 -12.17 12.63 0.46
C THR A 125 -13.49 12.48 -0.32
N LYS A 126 -14.55 13.23 0.03
CA LYS A 126 -15.80 13.25 -0.72
C LYS A 126 -15.64 13.88 -2.11
N ASP A 127 -14.92 15.00 -2.20
CA ASP A 127 -14.66 15.65 -3.50
C ASP A 127 -13.83 14.72 -4.39
N LEU A 128 -12.78 14.10 -3.84
CA LEU A 128 -11.96 13.11 -4.53
C LEU A 128 -12.79 11.90 -4.98
N ALA A 129 -13.65 11.36 -4.11
CA ALA A 129 -14.54 10.25 -4.44
C ALA A 129 -15.44 10.60 -5.63
N ASN A 130 -16.04 11.79 -5.65
CA ASN A 130 -16.88 12.24 -6.76
C ASN A 130 -16.12 12.29 -8.09
N HIS A 131 -14.87 12.79 -8.08
CA HIS A 131 -14.02 12.78 -9.27
C HIS A 131 -13.75 11.36 -9.73
N PHE A 132 -13.32 10.44 -8.86
CA PHE A 132 -13.04 9.05 -9.23
C PHE A 132 -14.27 8.31 -9.75
N LEU A 133 -15.40 8.41 -9.06
CA LEU A 133 -16.64 7.74 -9.47
C LEU A 133 -17.17 8.21 -10.84
N SER A 134 -16.89 9.46 -11.19
CA SER A 134 -17.29 10.00 -12.49
C SER A 134 -16.39 9.59 -13.66
N LEU A 135 -15.19 9.02 -13.41
CA LEU A 135 -14.21 8.72 -14.47
C LEU A 135 -14.73 7.69 -15.47
N GLN A 136 -15.54 6.74 -15.02
CA GLN A 136 -16.07 5.68 -15.88
C GLN A 136 -16.82 6.24 -17.09
N SER A 137 -17.67 7.24 -16.89
CA SER A 137 -18.50 7.86 -17.93
C SER A 137 -17.80 8.97 -18.72
N LYS A 138 -16.58 9.37 -18.32
CA LYS A 138 -15.84 10.50 -18.90
C LYS A 138 -15.06 10.10 -20.14
N SER A 139 -15.01 11.01 -21.14
CA SER A 139 -14.10 10.92 -22.27
C SER A 139 -12.62 11.02 -21.83
N ARG A 140 -11.67 10.66 -22.70
CA ARG A 140 -10.23 10.80 -22.43
C ARG A 140 -9.84 12.22 -22.02
N LEU A 141 -10.35 13.24 -22.69
CA LEU A 141 -10.11 14.65 -22.35
C LEU A 141 -10.68 15.00 -20.97
N GLN A 142 -11.91 14.58 -20.69
CA GLN A 142 -12.53 14.84 -19.39
C GLN A 142 -11.82 14.11 -18.24
N ARG A 143 -11.27 12.90 -18.46
CA ARG A 143 -10.42 12.20 -17.48
C ARG A 143 -9.13 12.97 -17.23
N PHE A 144 -8.51 13.53 -18.27
CA PHE A 144 -7.32 14.36 -18.12
C PHE A 144 -7.61 15.63 -17.30
N VAL A 145 -8.71 16.32 -17.56
CA VAL A 145 -9.14 17.48 -16.74
C VAL A 145 -9.35 17.04 -15.28
N SER A 146 -10.06 15.92 -15.06
CA SER A 146 -10.27 15.38 -13.71
C SER A 146 -8.96 15.02 -13.00
N LEU A 147 -7.94 14.51 -13.71
CA LEU A 147 -6.62 14.28 -13.13
C LEU A 147 -6.03 15.56 -12.57
N LEU A 148 -6.09 16.67 -13.31
CA LEU A 148 -5.53 17.95 -12.85
C LEU A 148 -6.27 18.47 -11.62
N GLU A 149 -7.61 18.36 -11.58
CA GLU A 149 -8.45 18.72 -10.43
C GLU A 149 -8.11 17.84 -9.20
N ILE A 150 -7.99 16.53 -9.38
CA ILE A 150 -7.57 15.59 -8.32
C ILE A 150 -6.19 15.98 -7.78
N ILE A 151 -5.21 16.23 -8.64
CA ILE A 151 -3.85 16.62 -8.23
C ILE A 151 -3.89 17.94 -7.44
N GLU A 152 -4.68 18.91 -7.86
CA GLU A 152 -4.85 20.19 -7.16
C GLU A 152 -5.45 20.00 -5.77
N ILE A 153 -6.52 19.20 -5.65
CA ILE A 153 -7.13 18.86 -4.35
C ILE A 153 -6.12 18.16 -3.44
N LEU A 154 -5.41 17.16 -3.97
CA LEU A 154 -4.37 16.43 -3.24
C LEU A 154 -3.20 17.33 -2.85
N SER A 155 -2.84 18.32 -3.65
CA SER A 155 -1.77 19.29 -3.35
C SER A 155 -2.07 20.08 -2.08
N LYS A 156 -3.31 20.55 -1.94
CA LYS A 156 -3.78 21.43 -0.86
C LYS A 156 -4.28 20.69 0.38
N GLY A 157 -4.69 19.42 0.21
CA GLY A 157 -5.30 18.60 1.24
C GLY A 157 -4.33 18.15 2.33
N ARG A 158 -4.89 17.84 3.53
CA ARG A 158 -4.14 17.12 4.57
C ARG A 158 -3.87 15.70 4.11
N LYS A 159 -2.67 15.20 4.40
CA LYS A 159 -2.21 13.88 3.96
C LYS A 159 -1.34 13.21 5.01
N ARG A 160 -1.26 11.89 4.97
CA ARG A 160 -0.38 11.05 5.78
C ARG A 160 0.59 10.33 4.86
N ASN A 161 1.89 10.48 5.07
CA ASN A 161 2.89 9.74 4.31
C ASN A 161 2.72 8.24 4.50
N LEU A 162 2.96 7.47 3.44
CA LEU A 162 2.87 6.01 3.44
C LEU A 162 4.24 5.35 3.63
N SER A 163 5.33 6.00 3.26
CA SER A 163 6.68 5.50 3.50
C SER A 163 7.51 6.53 4.24
N ASN A 164 8.35 6.05 5.16
CA ASN A 164 9.30 6.88 5.89
C ASN A 164 10.64 7.04 5.15
N GLN A 165 10.87 6.23 4.12
CA GLN A 165 12.08 6.28 3.31
C GLN A 165 11.80 6.80 1.90
N LEU A 166 12.70 7.65 1.42
CA LEU A 166 12.82 7.94 -0.01
C LEU A 166 13.47 6.72 -0.68
N PHE A 167 12.70 5.97 -1.45
CA PHE A 167 13.21 4.87 -2.27
C PHE A 167 13.96 5.42 -3.50
N LYS A 168 15.10 6.10 -3.27
CA LYS A 168 15.91 6.72 -4.31
C LYS A 168 16.53 5.72 -5.30
N LYS A 169 16.62 4.43 -4.94
CA LYS A 169 17.16 3.38 -5.81
C LYS A 169 16.05 2.43 -6.22
N ARG A 170 15.80 2.37 -7.51
CA ARG A 170 14.96 1.32 -8.10
C ARG A 170 15.53 -0.05 -7.69
N PHE A 171 14.66 -0.98 -7.37
CA PHE A 171 15.06 -2.38 -7.27
C PHE A 171 15.45 -2.84 -8.68
N SER A 172 16.58 -3.54 -8.81
CA SER A 172 16.80 -4.35 -9.99
C SER A 172 15.73 -5.45 -10.05
N THR A 173 15.44 -5.99 -11.23
CA THR A 173 14.45 -7.07 -11.38
C THR A 173 14.76 -8.25 -10.44
N HIS A 174 16.03 -8.63 -10.32
CA HIS A 174 16.45 -9.73 -9.44
C HIS A 174 16.26 -9.41 -7.94
N GLU A 175 16.62 -8.21 -7.50
CA GLU A 175 16.41 -7.79 -6.10
C GLU A 175 14.93 -7.65 -5.77
N GLY A 176 14.14 -7.13 -6.70
CA GLY A 176 12.70 -7.01 -6.57
C GLY A 176 12.02 -8.36 -6.47
N GLN A 177 12.40 -9.32 -7.32
CA GLN A 177 11.87 -10.68 -7.25
C GLN A 177 12.22 -11.37 -5.92
N ARG A 178 13.45 -11.19 -5.43
CA ARG A 178 13.83 -11.68 -4.10
C ARG A 178 12.96 -11.09 -3.00
N MET A 179 12.76 -9.78 -3.01
CA MET A 179 11.90 -9.12 -2.00
C MET A 179 10.45 -9.60 -2.12
N ARG A 180 9.94 -9.77 -3.34
CA ARG A 180 8.60 -10.34 -3.57
C ARG A 180 8.49 -11.73 -2.94
N ASN A 181 9.43 -12.64 -3.20
CA ASN A 181 9.39 -13.99 -2.63
C ASN A 181 9.37 -13.97 -1.09
N ILE A 182 10.16 -13.08 -0.47
CA ILE A 182 10.17 -12.88 0.98
C ILE A 182 8.79 -12.41 1.45
N MET A 183 8.20 -11.42 0.80
CA MET A 183 6.92 -10.85 1.19
C MET A 183 5.77 -11.84 0.96
N ASP A 184 5.71 -12.50 -0.19
CA ASP A 184 4.68 -13.49 -0.51
C ASP A 184 4.65 -14.62 0.52
N TYR A 185 5.84 -15.15 0.87
CA TYR A 185 5.94 -16.17 1.93
C TYR A 185 5.48 -15.61 3.28
N THR A 186 5.90 -14.40 3.63
CA THR A 186 5.54 -13.76 4.90
C THR A 186 4.03 -13.52 5.00
N PHE A 187 3.40 -13.01 3.94
CA PHE A 187 1.96 -12.76 3.90
C PHE A 187 1.13 -14.03 3.95
N SER A 188 1.62 -15.11 3.35
CA SER A 188 0.94 -16.41 3.37
C SER A 188 1.10 -17.17 4.70
N ASN A 189 2.12 -16.85 5.50
CA ASN A 189 2.49 -17.63 6.68
C ASN A 189 2.57 -16.83 7.98
N TYR A 190 2.19 -15.54 8.00
CA TYR A 190 2.36 -14.68 9.19
C TYR A 190 1.69 -15.21 10.46
N GLN A 191 0.66 -16.02 10.33
CA GLN A 191 -0.06 -16.66 11.43
C GLN A 191 0.76 -17.76 12.12
N ASN A 192 1.72 -18.34 11.41
CA ASN A 192 2.56 -19.43 11.89
C ASN A 192 3.91 -18.89 12.42
N GLU A 193 4.67 -19.76 13.08
CA GLU A 193 6.05 -19.46 13.40
C GLU A 193 6.88 -19.41 12.11
N ILE A 194 7.55 -18.28 11.86
CA ILE A 194 8.49 -18.12 10.75
C ILE A 194 9.90 -18.05 11.33
N ARG A 195 10.67 -19.10 11.09
CA ARG A 195 12.08 -19.15 11.50
C ARG A 195 12.93 -18.31 10.56
N ILE A 196 13.93 -17.66 11.12
CA ILE A 196 14.81 -16.77 10.34
C ILE A 196 15.59 -17.53 9.27
N ASP A 197 15.95 -18.79 9.54
CA ASP A 197 16.63 -19.64 8.58
C ASP A 197 15.75 -19.93 7.35
N THR A 198 14.48 -20.29 7.57
CA THR A 198 13.52 -20.56 6.49
C THR A 198 13.38 -19.36 5.56
N ILE A 199 13.21 -18.15 6.09
CA ILE A 199 13.07 -16.96 5.25
C ILE A 199 14.38 -16.55 4.57
N SER A 200 15.51 -16.88 5.17
CA SER A 200 16.83 -16.66 4.58
C SER A 200 17.05 -17.57 3.38
N ASP A 201 16.62 -18.84 3.45
CA ASP A 201 16.67 -19.82 2.35
C ASP A 201 15.79 -19.36 1.17
N ILE A 202 14.58 -18.85 1.45
CA ILE A 202 13.70 -18.27 0.43
C ILE A 202 14.37 -17.08 -0.27
N ALA A 203 15.13 -16.30 0.47
CA ALA A 203 15.90 -15.18 -0.07
C ALA A 203 17.19 -15.64 -0.81
N HIS A 204 17.55 -16.93 -0.78
CA HIS A 204 18.83 -17.47 -1.24
C HIS A 204 20.01 -16.73 -0.60
N MET A 205 20.00 -16.60 0.72
CA MET A 205 21.03 -15.90 1.51
C MET A 205 21.35 -16.63 2.80
N THR A 206 22.55 -16.42 3.32
CA THR A 206 22.84 -16.81 4.71
C THR A 206 22.02 -15.92 5.65
N THR A 207 21.70 -16.39 6.85
CA THR A 207 20.94 -15.66 7.87
C THR A 207 21.50 -14.26 8.14
N ASN A 208 22.82 -14.14 8.27
CA ASN A 208 23.47 -12.84 8.50
C ASN A 208 23.33 -11.89 7.29
N ALA A 209 23.48 -12.41 6.07
CA ALA A 209 23.32 -11.62 4.86
C ALA A 209 21.86 -11.16 4.69
N PHE A 210 20.90 -12.05 4.94
CA PHE A 210 19.47 -11.74 4.92
C PHE A 210 19.12 -10.63 5.93
N CYS A 211 19.54 -10.75 7.18
CA CYS A 211 19.25 -9.73 8.19
C CYS A 211 19.76 -8.33 7.79
N LYS A 212 20.98 -8.25 7.25
CA LYS A 212 21.56 -7.00 6.74
C LYS A 212 20.80 -6.49 5.50
N TYR A 213 20.47 -7.39 4.56
CA TYR A 213 19.73 -7.08 3.34
C TYR A 213 18.34 -6.53 3.68
N PHE A 214 17.57 -7.26 4.48
CA PHE A 214 16.20 -6.88 4.85
C PHE A 214 16.18 -5.54 5.56
N LYS A 215 17.06 -5.35 6.56
CA LYS A 215 17.18 -4.07 7.30
C LYS A 215 17.57 -2.92 6.38
N LYS A 216 18.49 -3.13 5.43
CA LYS A 216 18.88 -2.11 4.44
C LYS A 216 17.73 -1.69 3.53
N ARG A 217 16.83 -2.64 3.19
CA ARG A 217 15.72 -2.42 2.25
C ARG A 217 14.44 -1.90 2.91
N THR A 218 14.19 -2.27 4.15
CA THR A 218 12.95 -1.94 4.87
C THR A 218 13.15 -1.04 6.08
N ASN A 219 14.41 -0.68 6.41
CA ASN A 219 14.78 0.05 7.63
C ASN A 219 14.34 -0.64 8.94
N LYS A 220 13.92 -1.89 8.87
CA LYS A 220 13.41 -2.69 9.98
C LYS A 220 14.07 -4.06 10.00
N THR A 221 14.16 -4.68 11.17
CA THR A 221 14.46 -6.11 11.22
C THR A 221 13.26 -6.90 10.71
N TYR A 222 13.48 -8.13 10.22
CA TYR A 222 12.41 -9.00 9.78
C TYR A 222 11.35 -9.24 10.87
N ASN A 223 11.80 -9.48 12.11
CA ASN A 223 10.89 -9.67 13.25
C ASN A 223 10.06 -8.41 13.57
N GLN A 224 10.62 -7.22 13.39
CA GLN A 224 9.85 -5.98 13.54
C GLN A 224 8.76 -5.90 12.47
N PHE A 225 9.11 -6.15 11.21
CA PHE A 225 8.16 -6.15 10.11
C PHE A 225 7.04 -7.20 10.29
N LEU A 226 7.40 -8.44 10.65
CA LEU A 226 6.43 -9.51 10.91
C LEU A 226 5.46 -9.14 12.05
N ASN A 227 5.97 -8.55 13.13
CA ASN A 227 5.11 -8.09 14.23
C ASN A 227 4.18 -6.95 13.78
N GLU A 228 4.66 -5.99 12.98
CA GLU A 228 3.82 -4.93 12.43
C GLU A 228 2.71 -5.50 11.55
N LEU A 229 3.04 -6.44 10.66
CA LEU A 229 2.05 -7.12 9.82
C LEU A 229 0.97 -7.82 10.66
N ARG A 230 1.38 -8.59 11.67
CA ARG A 230 0.48 -9.27 12.59
C ARG A 230 -0.44 -8.30 13.32
N ILE A 231 0.09 -7.15 13.76
CA ILE A 231 -0.71 -6.13 14.44
C ILE A 231 -1.67 -5.43 13.45
N GLU A 232 -1.29 -5.15 12.20
CA GLU A 232 -2.22 -4.61 11.19
C GLU A 232 -3.38 -5.59 10.93
N LYS A 233 -3.09 -6.90 10.81
CA LYS A 233 -4.12 -7.92 10.70
C LYS A 233 -4.99 -8.02 11.95
N ALA A 234 -4.38 -7.89 13.13
CA ALA A 234 -5.13 -7.84 14.39
C ALA A 234 -6.08 -6.64 14.46
N CYS A 235 -5.70 -5.47 13.98
CA CYS A 235 -6.57 -4.31 13.92
C CYS A 235 -7.85 -4.59 13.10
N GLN A 236 -7.72 -5.27 11.96
CA GLN A 236 -8.88 -5.67 11.13
C GLN A 236 -9.79 -6.65 11.90
N LEU A 237 -9.21 -7.68 12.54
CA LEU A 237 -9.98 -8.69 13.28
C LEU A 237 -10.63 -8.12 14.55
N LEU A 238 -10.02 -7.14 15.20
CA LEU A 238 -10.56 -6.48 16.39
C LEU A 238 -11.85 -5.71 16.12
N LEU A 239 -12.10 -5.31 14.87
CA LEU A 239 -13.33 -4.60 14.47
C LEU A 239 -14.50 -5.57 14.22
N ILE A 240 -14.25 -6.87 14.13
CA ILE A 240 -15.30 -7.89 14.04
C ILE A 240 -15.97 -8.01 15.42
N LYS A 241 -17.31 -7.84 15.47
CA LYS A 241 -18.08 -8.00 16.69
C LYS A 241 -17.89 -9.40 17.27
N ASP A 242 -17.93 -9.50 18.58
CA ASP A 242 -17.89 -10.74 19.37
C ASP A 242 -16.59 -11.55 19.33
N LYS A 243 -15.56 -11.09 18.65
CA LYS A 243 -14.27 -11.76 18.64
C LYS A 243 -13.44 -11.40 19.88
N LEU A 244 -12.99 -12.39 20.65
CA LEU A 244 -12.18 -12.13 21.84
C LEU A 244 -10.78 -11.60 21.48
N VAL A 245 -10.22 -10.72 22.30
CA VAL A 245 -8.85 -10.20 22.11
C VAL A 245 -7.82 -11.33 22.14
N SER A 246 -8.05 -12.36 22.95
CA SER A 246 -7.19 -13.54 23.00
C SER A 246 -7.23 -14.36 21.71
N GLU A 247 -8.41 -14.54 21.12
CA GLU A 247 -8.55 -15.22 19.82
C GLU A 247 -7.81 -14.46 18.72
N VAL A 248 -7.99 -13.14 18.67
CA VAL A 248 -7.28 -12.29 17.70
C VAL A 248 -5.76 -12.42 17.87
N ALA A 249 -5.25 -12.47 19.10
CA ALA A 249 -3.83 -12.65 19.35
C ALA A 249 -3.30 -13.97 18.75
N PHE A 250 -3.98 -15.08 18.99
CA PHE A 250 -3.56 -16.40 18.47
C PHE A 250 -3.73 -16.49 16.97
N GLU A 251 -4.84 -16.04 16.41
CA GLU A 251 -5.09 -16.04 14.95
C GLU A 251 -4.09 -15.18 14.17
N THR A 252 -3.51 -14.18 14.80
CA THR A 252 -2.47 -13.36 14.18
C THR A 252 -1.04 -13.83 14.45
N GLY A 253 -0.89 -15.02 15.05
CA GLY A 253 0.40 -15.71 15.20
C GLY A 253 1.21 -15.28 16.41
N PHE A 254 0.60 -14.67 17.43
CA PHE A 254 1.30 -14.41 18.69
C PHE A 254 1.24 -15.63 19.62
N PRO A 255 2.37 -16.04 20.23
CA PRO A 255 2.42 -17.24 21.05
C PRO A 255 1.67 -17.08 22.38
N ASN A 256 1.45 -15.85 22.84
CA ASN A 256 0.68 -15.56 24.05
C ASN A 256 0.15 -14.12 24.06
N LEU A 257 -0.91 -13.93 24.86
CA LEU A 257 -1.62 -12.65 24.97
C LEU A 257 -0.74 -11.52 25.54
N SER A 258 0.18 -11.82 26.44
CA SER A 258 1.08 -10.81 27.03
C SER A 258 2.02 -10.20 26.00
N ASN A 259 2.60 -11.03 25.13
CA ASN A 259 3.45 -10.57 24.03
C ASN A 259 2.63 -9.73 23.02
N PHE A 260 1.44 -10.22 22.66
CA PHE A 260 0.49 -9.50 21.80
C PHE A 260 0.18 -8.10 22.35
N ASN A 261 -0.31 -8.00 23.58
CA ASN A 261 -0.68 -6.73 24.19
C ASN A 261 0.48 -5.74 24.23
N ARG A 262 1.68 -6.21 24.59
CA ARG A 262 2.89 -5.39 24.61
C ARG A 262 3.24 -4.88 23.21
N LYS A 263 3.25 -5.76 22.20
CA LYS A 263 3.57 -5.39 20.81
C LYS A 263 2.50 -4.47 20.22
N PHE A 264 1.22 -4.75 20.46
CA PHE A 264 0.12 -3.92 20.01
C PHE A 264 0.23 -2.49 20.57
N LYS A 265 0.43 -2.36 21.91
CA LYS A 265 0.58 -1.05 22.54
C LYS A 265 1.82 -0.30 22.00
N ASN A 266 2.94 -0.99 21.78
CA ASN A 266 4.14 -0.36 21.23
C ASN A 266 3.95 0.15 19.80
N ILE A 267 3.18 -0.55 18.96
CA ILE A 267 2.98 -0.20 17.54
C ILE A 267 1.83 0.81 17.36
N LYS A 268 0.72 0.63 18.09
CA LYS A 268 -0.49 1.47 17.94
C LYS A 268 -0.66 2.57 19.00
N GLY A 269 0.19 2.58 20.03
CA GLY A 269 0.12 3.55 21.13
C GLY A 269 -1.00 3.31 22.14
N VAL A 270 -1.92 2.39 21.87
CA VAL A 270 -3.08 2.06 22.72
C VAL A 270 -3.19 0.54 22.90
N THR A 271 -3.96 0.09 23.91
CA THR A 271 -4.23 -1.34 24.08
C THR A 271 -5.22 -1.85 23.04
N PRO A 272 -5.24 -3.17 22.73
CA PRO A 272 -6.21 -3.76 21.81
C PRO A 272 -7.67 -3.44 22.15
N SER A 273 -8.05 -3.55 23.44
CA SER A 273 -9.41 -3.25 23.89
C SER A 273 -9.75 -1.77 23.70
N LYS A 274 -8.81 -0.85 24.00
CA LYS A 274 -9.03 0.58 23.76
C LYS A 274 -9.15 0.88 22.27
N PHE A 275 -8.35 0.25 21.43
CA PHE A 275 -8.45 0.37 19.96
C PHE A 275 -9.83 -0.03 19.46
N ARG A 276 -10.34 -1.20 19.89
CA ARG A 276 -11.69 -1.69 19.53
C ARG A 276 -12.79 -0.70 19.91
N ASN A 277 -12.73 -0.13 21.12
CA ASN A 277 -13.78 0.75 21.63
C ASN A 277 -13.75 2.17 21.03
N SER A 278 -12.67 2.52 20.33
CA SER A 278 -12.49 3.85 19.72
C SER A 278 -12.81 3.88 18.22
N ASN A 279 -13.11 2.73 17.63
CA ASN A 279 -13.47 2.55 16.22
C ASN A 279 -14.79 1.78 16.09
#